data_d9d448844339729cafdee0f686d3a3b4
#
_entry.id   d9d448844339729cafdee0f686d3a3b4
#
_cell.length_a   1.000
_cell.length_b   1.000
_cell.length_c   1.000
_cell.angle_alpha   90.00
_cell.angle_beta   90.00
_cell.angle_gamma   90.00
#
_symmetry.space_group_name_H-M   'P 1'
#
loop_
_entity.id
_entity.type
_entity.pdbx_description
1 polymer ?
#
loop_
_entity_poly.entity_id
_entity_poly.type
_entity_poly.pdbx_seq_one_letter_code
_entity_poly.pdbx_strand_id
1 'polypeptide(L)'
;MPIIEITSLNEPGVEVFTSLTEAQLRNRIDPEKGVFIAESPKVINVALNAGYEPISLLCERKHITGDATDIIARCGDIPVYTGDRDLLASLTGYTLTRGVLCAMRRKPHRGIEEVCRDARRIVVIDGVVDTTNIGAIFRSAAALGIDAVLLTPTSCDPLNRRAIRVSMGSVFLVPWTWLHEPITALNNIGFKTVAMALTDDSVSIDDPTLVAEERLAIVMGTEGDGLAHSTIAKADYVARIPMSHDVDSLNVAAAAAVAFWQLRAR
;
A
#
# COMPACT_ATOMS: atom_id res chain seq x y z
N MET A 1 1.00 19.01 -24.89
CA MET A 1 0.62 18.97 -23.45
C MET A 1 0.09 20.34 -23.04
N PRO A 2 -1.19 20.44 -22.64
CA PRO A 2 -1.76 21.73 -22.22
C PRO A 2 -1.37 22.05 -20.76
N ILE A 3 -0.75 23.20 -20.56
CA ILE A 3 -0.56 23.80 -19.23
C ILE A 3 -1.77 24.71 -19.01
N ILE A 4 -2.54 24.43 -17.98
CA ILE A 4 -3.80 25.09 -17.66
C ILE A 4 -3.64 25.80 -16.33
N GLU A 5 -3.66 27.14 -16.37
CA GLU A 5 -3.62 27.94 -15.16
C GLU A 5 -4.99 27.97 -14.50
N ILE A 6 -5.04 27.64 -13.21
CA ILE A 6 -6.26 27.65 -12.40
C ILE A 6 -6.23 28.80 -11.40
N THR A 7 -7.37 29.44 -11.24
CA THR A 7 -7.62 30.52 -10.27
C THR A 7 -8.54 30.07 -9.13
N SER A 8 -9.20 28.91 -9.31
CA SER A 8 -10.09 28.31 -8.34
C SER A 8 -9.93 26.79 -8.32
N LEU A 9 -10.12 26.18 -7.15
CA LEU A 9 -10.14 24.72 -6.97
C LEU A 9 -11.43 24.07 -7.50
N ASN A 10 -12.40 24.84 -7.96
CA ASN A 10 -13.66 24.37 -8.53
C ASN A 10 -13.64 24.38 -10.08
N GLU A 11 -12.49 24.60 -10.69
CA GLU A 11 -12.38 24.56 -12.15
C GLU A 11 -12.51 23.13 -12.69
N PRO A 12 -13.09 22.96 -13.89
CA PRO A 12 -13.25 21.64 -14.51
C PRO A 12 -11.92 20.90 -14.68
N GLY A 13 -11.90 19.62 -14.33
CA GLY A 13 -10.73 18.74 -14.43
C GLY A 13 -9.84 18.71 -13.19
N VAL A 14 -10.09 19.57 -12.20
CA VAL A 14 -9.34 19.60 -10.93
C VAL A 14 -10.02 18.79 -9.84
N GLU A 15 -11.29 18.37 -10.05
CA GLU A 15 -12.13 17.67 -9.07
C GLU A 15 -11.46 16.42 -8.49
N VAL A 16 -10.70 15.71 -9.30
CA VAL A 16 -9.95 14.51 -8.88
C VAL A 16 -8.98 14.81 -7.73
N PHE A 17 -8.48 16.03 -7.65
CA PHE A 17 -7.55 16.45 -6.61
C PHE A 17 -8.23 17.11 -5.41
N THR A 18 -9.43 17.67 -5.61
CA THR A 18 -10.05 18.64 -4.70
C THR A 18 -11.30 18.15 -4.00
N SER A 19 -12.22 17.51 -4.73
CA SER A 19 -13.57 17.23 -4.24
C SER A 19 -13.92 15.77 -4.16
N LEU A 20 -13.21 14.88 -4.88
CA LEU A 20 -13.49 13.45 -4.83
C LEU A 20 -12.90 12.80 -3.57
N THR A 21 -13.76 12.10 -2.84
CA THR A 21 -13.33 11.27 -1.71
C THR A 21 -12.54 10.05 -2.17
N GLU A 22 -11.76 9.45 -1.28
CA GLU A 22 -11.02 8.20 -1.57
C GLU A 22 -11.95 7.08 -2.07
N ALA A 23 -13.19 7.01 -1.57
CA ALA A 23 -14.18 6.02 -2.01
C ALA A 23 -14.62 6.28 -3.47
N GLN A 24 -14.82 7.56 -3.85
CA GLN A 24 -15.15 7.97 -5.20
C GLN A 24 -13.97 7.75 -6.17
N LEU A 25 -12.75 8.11 -5.73
CA LEU A 25 -11.53 7.85 -6.50
C LEU A 25 -11.34 6.35 -6.77
N ARG A 26 -11.56 5.50 -5.75
CA ARG A 26 -11.45 4.04 -5.88
C ARG A 26 -12.46 3.47 -6.86
N ASN A 27 -13.64 4.06 -6.97
CA ASN A 27 -14.73 3.65 -7.86
C ASN A 27 -15.01 2.14 -7.80
N ARG A 28 -15.56 1.66 -6.67
CA ARG A 28 -15.86 0.23 -6.47
C ARG A 28 -16.91 -0.31 -7.44
N ILE A 29 -17.76 0.57 -8.00
CA ILE A 29 -18.84 0.20 -8.94
C ILE A 29 -18.25 -0.08 -10.32
N ASP A 30 -17.26 0.72 -10.75
CA ASP A 30 -16.55 0.57 -12.02
C ASP A 30 -15.02 0.69 -11.75
N PRO A 31 -14.38 -0.40 -11.28
CA PRO A 31 -12.97 -0.37 -10.88
C PRO A 31 -12.01 0.02 -12.00
N GLU A 32 -12.37 -0.20 -13.26
CA GLU A 32 -11.54 0.18 -14.42
C GLU A 32 -11.45 1.69 -14.59
N LYS A 33 -12.43 2.44 -14.10
CA LYS A 33 -12.42 3.90 -14.03
C LYS A 33 -11.83 4.45 -12.75
N GLY A 34 -11.43 3.58 -11.84
CA GLY A 34 -10.82 3.97 -10.58
C GLY A 34 -9.50 4.70 -10.79
N VAL A 35 -9.25 5.68 -9.93
CA VAL A 35 -8.02 6.48 -9.93
C VAL A 35 -7.41 6.54 -8.52
N PHE A 36 -6.19 6.99 -8.44
CA PHE A 36 -5.53 7.33 -7.19
C PHE A 36 -4.62 8.55 -7.38
N ILE A 37 -4.23 9.18 -6.28
CA ILE A 37 -3.35 10.35 -6.29
C ILE A 37 -1.98 9.97 -5.75
N ALA A 38 -0.96 10.10 -6.60
CA ALA A 38 0.44 10.04 -6.21
C ALA A 38 0.96 11.45 -5.89
N GLU A 39 1.71 11.59 -4.79
CA GLU A 39 2.24 12.86 -4.32
C GLU A 39 3.76 12.82 -4.28
N SER A 40 4.41 13.80 -4.81
CA SER A 40 5.84 14.05 -4.95
C SER A 40 6.49 13.44 -6.20
N PRO A 41 7.51 14.11 -6.75
CA PRO A 41 8.25 13.63 -7.92
C PRO A 41 8.77 12.20 -7.77
N LYS A 42 9.33 11.87 -6.62
CA LYS A 42 9.87 10.54 -6.36
C LYS A 42 8.80 9.46 -6.43
N VAL A 43 7.66 9.66 -5.76
CA VAL A 43 6.56 8.67 -5.71
C VAL A 43 5.91 8.51 -7.08
N ILE A 44 5.69 9.62 -7.81
CA ILE A 44 5.15 9.60 -9.16
C ILE A 44 6.06 8.82 -10.10
N ASN A 45 7.38 9.04 -10.03
CA ASN A 45 8.34 8.28 -10.84
C ASN A 45 8.32 6.77 -10.54
N VAL A 46 8.16 6.37 -9.28
CA VAL A 46 8.01 4.95 -8.92
C VAL A 46 6.74 4.36 -9.54
N ALA A 47 5.61 5.08 -9.48
CA ALA A 47 4.36 4.64 -10.08
C ALA A 47 4.47 4.54 -11.63
N LEU A 48 5.08 5.52 -12.28
CA LEU A 48 5.33 5.49 -13.73
C LEU A 48 6.24 4.31 -14.13
N ASN A 49 7.30 4.04 -13.35
CA ASN A 49 8.17 2.89 -13.57
C ASN A 49 7.44 1.56 -13.40
N ALA A 50 6.46 1.50 -12.50
CA ALA A 50 5.58 0.36 -12.31
C ALA A 50 4.47 0.27 -13.40
N GLY A 51 4.48 1.17 -14.39
CA GLY A 51 3.56 1.15 -15.54
C GLY A 51 2.15 1.61 -15.21
N TYR A 52 1.97 2.49 -14.22
CA TYR A 52 0.70 3.18 -14.01
C TYR A 52 0.54 4.34 -14.97
N GLU A 53 -0.65 4.52 -15.50
CA GLU A 53 -0.96 5.55 -16.49
C GLU A 53 -1.33 6.87 -15.80
N PRO A 54 -0.65 7.98 -16.09
CA PRO A 54 -1.01 9.29 -15.60
C PRO A 54 -2.23 9.83 -16.36
N ILE A 55 -3.12 10.55 -15.64
CA ILE A 55 -4.34 11.16 -16.18
C ILE A 55 -4.18 12.69 -16.22
N SER A 56 -3.69 13.28 -15.14
CA SER A 56 -3.46 14.72 -15.02
C SER A 56 -2.44 15.03 -13.93
N LEU A 57 -1.83 16.19 -14.01
CA LEU A 57 -0.91 16.72 -13.00
C LEU A 57 -1.47 18.00 -12.38
N LEU A 58 -1.13 18.22 -11.10
CA LEU A 58 -1.39 19.48 -10.42
C LEU A 58 -0.14 19.89 -9.64
N CYS A 59 0.39 21.09 -9.90
CA CYS A 59 1.58 21.60 -9.20
C CYS A 59 1.60 23.13 -9.13
N GLU A 60 2.41 23.68 -8.21
CA GLU A 60 2.73 25.12 -8.24
C GLU A 60 3.46 25.48 -9.54
N ARG A 61 3.23 26.69 -10.03
CA ARG A 61 3.84 27.21 -11.28
C ARG A 61 5.36 27.07 -11.31
N LYS A 62 6.04 27.30 -10.19
CA LYS A 62 7.50 27.16 -10.08
C LYS A 62 8.04 25.76 -10.36
N HIS A 63 7.22 24.72 -10.13
CA HIS A 63 7.64 23.33 -10.33
C HIS A 63 7.59 22.90 -11.79
N ILE A 64 6.87 23.61 -12.66
CA ILE A 64 6.79 23.29 -14.10
C ILE A 64 8.20 23.29 -14.73
N THR A 65 9.01 24.28 -14.41
CA THR A 65 10.41 24.39 -14.86
C THR A 65 11.43 23.93 -13.82
N GLY A 66 10.95 23.31 -12.73
CA GLY A 66 11.73 22.80 -11.62
C GLY A 66 11.53 21.29 -11.45
N ASP A 67 11.17 20.87 -10.23
CA ASP A 67 11.08 19.46 -9.82
C ASP A 67 10.08 18.61 -10.63
N ALA A 68 9.10 19.22 -11.31
CA ALA A 68 8.12 18.54 -12.13
C ALA A 68 8.53 18.35 -13.60
N THR A 69 9.60 19.00 -14.07
CA THR A 69 9.99 19.01 -15.50
C THR A 69 10.12 17.61 -16.07
N ASP A 70 10.88 16.73 -15.42
CA ASP A 70 11.09 15.36 -15.89
C ASP A 70 9.80 14.51 -15.85
N ILE A 71 8.98 14.72 -14.83
CA ILE A 71 7.69 14.01 -14.69
C ILE A 71 6.74 14.44 -15.79
N ILE A 72 6.65 15.75 -16.02
CA ILE A 72 5.83 16.34 -17.08
C ILE A 72 6.23 15.73 -18.44
N ALA A 73 7.53 15.68 -18.73
CA ALA A 73 8.03 15.08 -19.97
C ALA A 73 7.68 13.59 -20.09
N ARG A 74 7.70 12.83 -18.98
CA ARG A 74 7.36 11.40 -18.95
C ARG A 74 5.87 11.12 -19.07
N CYS A 75 5.02 12.02 -18.62
CA CYS A 75 3.57 11.82 -18.60
C CYS A 75 2.90 12.01 -19.97
N GLY A 76 3.61 12.47 -20.99
CA GLY A 76 3.06 12.64 -22.33
C GLY A 76 2.06 13.80 -22.45
N ASP A 77 1.02 13.64 -23.29
CA ASP A 77 0.08 14.71 -23.60
C ASP A 77 -1.15 14.73 -22.68
N ILE A 78 -0.92 14.85 -21.37
CA ILE A 78 -1.96 14.99 -20.37
C ILE A 78 -2.07 16.44 -19.87
N PRO A 79 -3.22 16.89 -19.31
CA PRO A 79 -3.35 18.23 -18.75
C PRO A 79 -2.47 18.40 -17.50
N VAL A 80 -1.80 19.55 -17.42
CA VAL A 80 -1.03 20.00 -16.27
C VAL A 80 -1.69 21.25 -15.71
N TYR A 81 -2.41 21.08 -14.60
CA TYR A 81 -3.01 22.18 -13.87
C TYR A 81 -1.95 22.87 -13.01
N THR A 82 -1.98 24.19 -13.01
CA THR A 82 -1.03 24.99 -12.22
C THR A 82 -1.73 26.18 -11.59
N GLY A 83 -1.29 26.55 -10.41
CA GLY A 83 -1.80 27.71 -9.68
C GLY A 83 -0.79 28.25 -8.71
N ASP A 84 -1.17 29.33 -8.04
CA ASP A 84 -0.34 29.94 -7.03
C ASP A 84 -0.27 29.08 -5.76
N ARG A 85 0.79 29.30 -4.98
CA ARG A 85 1.04 28.56 -3.73
C ARG A 85 -0.13 28.59 -2.75
N ASP A 86 -0.74 29.78 -2.57
CA ASP A 86 -1.81 29.98 -1.60
C ASP A 86 -3.08 29.24 -2.00
N LEU A 87 -3.41 29.25 -3.30
CA LEU A 87 -4.51 28.47 -3.86
C LEU A 87 -4.31 26.97 -3.59
N LEU A 88 -3.13 26.44 -3.88
CA LEU A 88 -2.83 25.02 -3.72
C LEU A 88 -2.67 24.60 -2.24
N ALA A 89 -2.23 25.50 -1.37
CA ALA A 89 -2.18 25.27 0.08
C ALA A 89 -3.57 25.10 0.67
N SER A 90 -4.58 25.78 0.15
CA SER A 90 -5.97 25.65 0.59
C SER A 90 -6.56 24.25 0.31
N LEU A 91 -6.03 23.52 -0.67
CA LEU A 91 -6.44 22.17 -1.03
C LEU A 91 -6.12 21.12 0.03
N THR A 92 -5.01 21.27 0.72
CA THR A 92 -4.49 20.25 1.64
C THR A 92 -4.54 20.69 3.10
N GLY A 93 -4.93 21.95 3.37
CA GLY A 93 -4.82 22.56 4.68
C GLY A 93 -3.37 22.83 5.15
N TYR A 94 -2.39 22.50 4.33
CA TYR A 94 -0.96 22.80 4.53
C TYR A 94 -0.26 23.00 3.19
N THR A 95 0.84 23.70 3.19
CA THR A 95 1.66 23.89 1.97
C THR A 95 2.01 22.52 1.39
N LEU A 96 1.76 22.30 0.10
CA LEU A 96 2.22 21.12 -0.64
C LEU A 96 3.75 21.09 -0.58
N THR A 97 4.30 20.54 0.49
CA THR A 97 5.74 20.54 0.76
C THR A 97 6.57 19.80 -0.29
N ARG A 98 5.91 19.01 -1.14
CA ARG A 98 6.53 18.21 -2.22
C ARG A 98 6.00 18.53 -3.61
N GLY A 99 5.21 19.57 -3.74
CA GLY A 99 4.96 20.37 -4.92
C GLY A 99 4.18 19.79 -6.09
N VAL A 100 4.06 18.47 -6.24
CA VAL A 100 3.45 17.86 -7.43
C VAL A 100 2.49 16.73 -7.02
N LEU A 101 1.28 16.77 -7.57
CA LEU A 101 0.29 15.69 -7.51
C LEU A 101 0.06 15.11 -8.91
N CYS A 102 -0.12 13.81 -9.00
CA CYS A 102 -0.49 13.12 -10.23
C CYS A 102 -1.71 12.23 -9.98
N ALA A 103 -2.78 12.45 -10.71
CA ALA A 103 -3.88 11.52 -10.80
C ALA A 103 -3.50 10.40 -11.77
N MET A 104 -3.64 9.15 -11.34
CA MET A 104 -3.23 7.97 -12.10
C MET A 104 -4.34 6.93 -12.14
N ARG A 105 -4.44 6.20 -13.24
CA ARG A 105 -5.42 5.12 -13.41
C ARG A 105 -5.04 3.91 -12.56
N ARG A 106 -6.04 3.32 -11.89
CA ARG A 106 -5.86 2.03 -11.21
C ARG A 106 -5.70 0.91 -12.24
N LYS A 107 -4.94 -0.11 -11.87
CA LYS A 107 -4.84 -1.34 -12.65
C LYS A 107 -5.91 -2.34 -12.18
N PRO A 108 -6.38 -3.22 -13.07
CA PRO A 108 -7.19 -4.37 -12.68
C PRO A 108 -6.48 -5.22 -11.62
N HIS A 109 -7.26 -5.78 -10.69
CA HIS A 109 -6.70 -6.69 -9.70
C HIS A 109 -6.41 -8.05 -10.34
N ARG A 110 -5.23 -8.58 -10.05
CA ARG A 110 -4.81 -9.92 -10.46
C ARG A 110 -5.29 -10.95 -9.44
N GLY A 111 -5.45 -12.20 -9.86
CA GLY A 111 -5.77 -13.30 -8.94
C GLY A 111 -4.61 -13.64 -8.00
N ILE A 112 -4.92 -14.29 -6.86
CA ILE A 112 -3.90 -14.70 -5.88
C ILE A 112 -2.88 -15.66 -6.47
N GLU A 113 -3.30 -16.57 -7.35
CA GLU A 113 -2.40 -17.52 -8.04
C GLU A 113 -1.37 -16.82 -8.92
N GLU A 114 -1.79 -15.76 -9.62
CA GLU A 114 -0.91 -14.97 -10.47
C GLU A 114 0.09 -14.17 -9.62
N VAL A 115 -0.42 -13.48 -8.59
CA VAL A 115 0.41 -12.62 -7.72
C VAL A 115 1.41 -13.43 -6.90
N CYS A 116 1.05 -14.66 -6.51
CA CYS A 116 1.85 -15.52 -5.65
C CYS A 116 2.63 -16.62 -6.41
N ARG A 117 2.62 -16.64 -7.75
CA ARG A 117 3.17 -17.74 -8.55
C ARG A 117 4.60 -18.14 -8.14
N ASP A 118 5.49 -17.19 -8.11
CA ASP A 118 6.92 -17.40 -7.81
C ASP A 118 7.30 -16.95 -6.39
N ALA A 119 6.30 -16.62 -5.57
CA ALA A 119 6.51 -16.08 -4.25
C ALA A 119 6.90 -17.18 -3.24
N ARG A 120 7.87 -16.88 -2.39
CA ARG A 120 8.30 -17.73 -1.26
C ARG A 120 7.85 -17.15 0.08
N ARG A 121 7.80 -15.84 0.20
CA ARG A 121 7.40 -15.11 1.41
C ARG A 121 6.34 -14.10 1.05
N ILE A 122 5.14 -14.29 1.58
CA ILE A 122 4.03 -13.36 1.38
C ILE A 122 3.50 -12.89 2.73
N VAL A 123 2.84 -11.75 2.73
CA VAL A 123 2.10 -11.27 3.90
C VAL A 123 0.61 -11.17 3.59
N VAL A 124 -0.21 -11.60 4.53
CA VAL A 124 -1.66 -11.38 4.55
C VAL A 124 -1.94 -10.31 5.59
N ILE A 125 -2.54 -9.22 5.18
CA ILE A 125 -2.99 -8.12 6.04
C ILE A 125 -4.48 -8.29 6.28
N ASP A 126 -4.86 -8.67 7.51
CA ASP A 126 -6.24 -8.97 7.86
C ASP A 126 -6.85 -7.85 8.71
N GLY A 127 -7.74 -7.05 8.11
CA GLY A 127 -8.52 -6.03 8.80
C GLY A 127 -7.75 -4.77 9.23
N VAL A 128 -6.55 -4.52 8.75
CA VAL A 128 -5.80 -3.29 9.10
C VAL A 128 -6.38 -2.08 8.39
N VAL A 129 -6.99 -1.18 9.15
CA VAL A 129 -7.72 -0.01 8.61
C VAL A 129 -6.92 1.29 8.60
N ASP A 130 -5.86 1.40 9.41
CA ASP A 130 -5.01 2.59 9.42
C ASP A 130 -4.12 2.65 8.18
N THR A 131 -4.28 3.71 7.42
CA THR A 131 -3.53 3.98 6.19
C THR A 131 -2.03 4.14 6.42
N THR A 132 -1.64 4.62 7.61
CA THR A 132 -0.23 4.77 7.99
C THR A 132 0.41 3.41 8.17
N ASN A 133 -0.28 2.49 8.85
CA ASN A 133 0.19 1.12 9.04
C ASN A 133 0.29 0.38 7.71
N ILE A 134 -0.73 0.49 6.84
CA ILE A 134 -0.66 -0.09 5.48
C ILE A 134 0.58 0.42 4.74
N GLY A 135 0.79 1.73 4.69
CA GLY A 135 1.95 2.30 4.02
C GLY A 135 3.29 1.84 4.60
N ALA A 136 3.40 1.75 5.93
CA ALA A 136 4.61 1.29 6.62
C ALA A 136 4.87 -0.21 6.39
N ILE A 137 3.83 -1.05 6.38
CA ILE A 137 3.93 -2.48 6.06
C ILE A 137 4.45 -2.68 4.63
N PHE A 138 3.87 -1.99 3.65
CA PHE A 138 4.36 -2.07 2.25
C PHE A 138 5.81 -1.62 2.10
N ARG A 139 6.22 -0.59 2.85
CA ARG A 139 7.61 -0.13 2.85
C ARG A 139 8.55 -1.17 3.43
N SER A 140 8.17 -1.80 4.54
CA SER A 140 8.93 -2.89 5.15
C SER A 140 8.95 -4.14 4.27
N ALA A 141 7.83 -4.49 3.64
CA ALA A 141 7.71 -5.61 2.71
C ALA A 141 8.68 -5.46 1.53
N ALA A 142 8.69 -4.30 0.88
CA ALA A 142 9.62 -4.01 -0.21
C ALA A 142 11.09 -4.06 0.23
N ALA A 143 11.40 -3.53 1.42
CA ALA A 143 12.77 -3.46 1.93
C ALA A 143 13.32 -4.81 2.41
N LEU A 144 12.45 -5.71 2.87
CA LEU A 144 12.83 -6.96 3.54
C LEU A 144 12.54 -8.22 2.71
N GLY A 145 12.23 -8.06 1.42
CA GLY A 145 12.11 -9.17 0.48
C GLY A 145 10.83 -9.99 0.64
N ILE A 146 9.71 -9.33 0.95
CA ILE A 146 8.38 -9.94 0.81
C ILE A 146 7.97 -9.89 -0.66
N ASP A 147 7.62 -11.04 -1.21
CA ASP A 147 7.36 -11.22 -2.63
C ASP A 147 5.96 -10.73 -3.05
N ALA A 148 4.98 -10.82 -2.13
CA ALA A 148 3.61 -10.36 -2.39
C ALA A 148 2.87 -9.97 -1.11
N VAL A 149 1.90 -9.06 -1.26
CA VAL A 149 1.00 -8.60 -0.18
C VAL A 149 -0.43 -8.95 -0.56
N LEU A 150 -1.13 -9.67 0.30
CA LEU A 150 -2.55 -9.95 0.19
C LEU A 150 -3.30 -9.18 1.26
N LEU A 151 -4.44 -8.59 0.92
CA LEU A 151 -5.24 -7.82 1.87
C LEU A 151 -6.67 -8.37 1.92
N THR A 152 -7.21 -8.56 3.12
CA THR A 152 -8.64 -8.84 3.24
C THR A 152 -9.47 -7.60 2.88
N PRO A 153 -10.72 -7.76 2.39
CA PRO A 153 -11.59 -6.64 2.00
C PRO A 153 -11.90 -5.64 3.10
N THR A 154 -11.70 -6.03 4.36
CA THR A 154 -11.86 -5.21 5.56
C THR A 154 -10.66 -4.28 5.80
N SER A 155 -9.54 -4.53 5.13
CA SER A 155 -8.35 -3.69 5.23
C SER A 155 -8.48 -2.42 4.41
N CYS A 156 -7.71 -1.39 4.78
CA CYS A 156 -7.63 -0.16 4.01
C CYS A 156 -6.99 -0.38 2.65
N ASP A 157 -7.40 0.44 1.69
CA ASP A 157 -6.88 0.43 0.32
C ASP A 157 -5.41 0.89 0.29
N PRO A 158 -4.47 0.07 -0.24
CA PRO A 158 -3.07 0.46 -0.37
C PRO A 158 -2.85 1.68 -1.28
N LEU A 159 -3.75 1.92 -2.24
CA LEU A 159 -3.71 3.09 -3.12
C LEU A 159 -4.42 4.33 -2.52
N ASN A 160 -4.76 4.31 -1.22
CA ASN A 160 -5.11 5.52 -0.50
C ASN A 160 -3.92 6.50 -0.51
N ARG A 161 -4.19 7.79 -0.77
CA ARG A 161 -3.16 8.82 -0.88
C ARG A 161 -2.17 8.83 0.29
N ARG A 162 -2.67 8.66 1.53
CA ARG A 162 -1.81 8.62 2.72
C ARG A 162 -0.94 7.37 2.77
N ALA A 163 -1.48 6.20 2.42
CA ALA A 163 -0.72 4.95 2.36
C ALA A 163 0.40 5.02 1.31
N ILE A 164 0.10 5.52 0.12
CA ILE A 164 1.10 5.77 -0.94
C ILE A 164 2.23 6.67 -0.43
N ARG A 165 1.88 7.79 0.24
CA ARG A 165 2.85 8.74 0.78
C ARG A 165 3.72 8.13 1.86
N VAL A 166 3.15 7.41 2.82
CA VAL A 166 3.88 6.74 3.92
C VAL A 166 4.79 5.65 3.38
N SER A 167 4.32 4.87 2.42
CA SER A 167 5.13 3.83 1.76
C SER A 167 6.27 4.40 0.91
N MET A 168 6.30 5.71 0.65
CA MET A 168 7.24 6.33 -0.30
C MET A 168 7.19 5.70 -1.71
N GLY A 169 6.00 5.21 -2.11
CA GLY A 169 5.78 4.51 -3.37
C GLY A 169 6.11 3.02 -3.37
N SER A 170 6.50 2.44 -2.23
CA SER A 170 6.79 0.99 -2.16
C SER A 170 5.57 0.11 -2.47
N VAL A 171 4.36 0.65 -2.31
CA VAL A 171 3.11 0.00 -2.75
C VAL A 171 3.10 -0.35 -4.26
N PHE A 172 3.90 0.32 -5.06
CA PHE A 172 4.05 0.05 -6.50
C PHE A 172 5.17 -0.95 -6.83
N LEU A 173 6.00 -1.30 -5.84
CA LEU A 173 7.17 -2.19 -6.02
C LEU A 173 6.85 -3.64 -5.68
N VAL A 174 5.94 -3.88 -4.73
CA VAL A 174 5.56 -5.23 -4.30
C VAL A 174 4.22 -5.58 -4.94
N PRO A 175 4.10 -6.71 -5.63
CA PRO A 175 2.82 -7.20 -6.13
C PRO A 175 1.81 -7.38 -5.01
N TRP A 176 0.56 -6.98 -5.24
CA TRP A 176 -0.49 -7.14 -4.25
C TRP A 176 -1.87 -7.36 -4.87
N THR A 177 -2.77 -7.99 -4.10
CA THR A 177 -4.17 -8.15 -4.47
C THR A 177 -5.06 -8.35 -3.24
N TRP A 178 -6.37 -8.37 -3.46
CA TRP A 178 -7.34 -8.67 -2.41
C TRP A 178 -7.49 -10.19 -2.22
N LEU A 179 -7.48 -10.62 -0.96
CA LEU A 179 -7.79 -12.00 -0.57
C LEU A 179 -9.26 -12.06 -0.15
N HIS A 180 -10.10 -12.59 -1.01
CA HIS A 180 -11.54 -12.78 -0.75
C HIS A 180 -11.83 -14.16 -0.15
N GLU A 181 -10.92 -15.11 -0.32
CA GLU A 181 -11.00 -16.47 0.19
C GLU A 181 -10.47 -16.57 1.63
N PRO A 182 -10.85 -17.60 2.38
CA PRO A 182 -10.22 -17.90 3.66
C PRO A 182 -8.71 -18.14 3.50
N ILE A 183 -7.92 -17.86 4.55
CA ILE A 183 -6.46 -18.05 4.51
C ILE A 183 -6.05 -19.48 4.15
N THR A 184 -6.91 -20.47 4.43
CA THR A 184 -6.71 -21.86 4.04
C THR A 184 -6.65 -22.07 2.52
N ALA A 185 -7.14 -21.14 1.72
CA ALA A 185 -6.99 -21.18 0.27
C ALA A 185 -5.51 -21.08 -0.15
N LEU A 186 -4.66 -20.47 0.68
CA LEU A 186 -3.23 -20.36 0.44
C LEU A 186 -2.50 -21.71 0.48
N ASN A 187 -3.04 -22.66 1.26
CA ASN A 187 -2.51 -24.05 1.27
C ASN A 187 -2.67 -24.71 -0.10
N ASN A 188 -3.76 -24.41 -0.83
CA ASN A 188 -4.01 -24.97 -2.17
C ASN A 188 -2.98 -24.52 -3.21
N ILE A 189 -2.37 -23.34 -2.98
CA ILE A 189 -1.29 -22.82 -3.84
C ILE A 189 0.10 -23.00 -3.20
N GLY A 190 0.20 -23.90 -2.20
CA GLY A 190 1.46 -24.41 -1.66
C GLY A 190 2.09 -23.59 -0.55
N PHE A 191 1.37 -22.64 0.09
CA PHE A 191 1.89 -21.91 1.25
C PHE A 191 1.50 -22.61 2.55
N LYS A 192 2.44 -22.63 3.50
CA LYS A 192 2.13 -22.75 4.92
C LYS A 192 1.78 -21.38 5.47
N THR A 193 0.87 -21.34 6.42
CA THR A 193 0.39 -20.08 7.02
C THR A 193 0.85 -19.96 8.46
N VAL A 194 1.38 -18.78 8.83
CA VAL A 194 1.74 -18.46 10.22
C VAL A 194 0.93 -17.23 10.69
N ALA A 195 0.06 -17.44 11.66
CA ALA A 195 -0.70 -16.38 12.32
C ALA A 195 0.19 -15.70 13.38
N MET A 196 0.40 -14.38 13.22
CA MET A 196 1.12 -13.59 14.22
C MET A 196 0.16 -13.21 15.35
N ALA A 197 0.17 -14.01 16.43
CA ALA A 197 -0.75 -13.86 17.55
C ALA A 197 -0.13 -14.35 18.86
N LEU A 198 -0.58 -13.77 19.97
CA LEU A 198 -0.22 -14.18 21.31
C LEU A 198 -1.28 -15.19 21.80
N THR A 199 -0.92 -16.48 21.81
CA THR A 199 -1.73 -17.56 22.38
C THR A 199 -0.85 -18.47 23.25
N ASP A 200 -1.46 -19.28 24.12
CA ASP A 200 -0.71 -20.19 25.00
C ASP A 200 0.16 -21.17 24.20
N ASP A 201 -0.34 -21.63 23.05
CA ASP A 201 0.33 -22.59 22.17
C ASP A 201 1.21 -21.93 21.09
N SER A 202 1.37 -20.59 21.09
CA SER A 202 2.19 -19.91 20.09
C SER A 202 3.67 -20.22 20.28
N VAL A 203 4.35 -20.54 19.17
CA VAL A 203 5.82 -20.69 19.15
C VAL A 203 6.50 -19.33 19.08
N SER A 204 7.79 -19.29 19.42
CA SER A 204 8.58 -18.07 19.21
C SER A 204 8.82 -17.84 17.71
N ILE A 205 8.84 -16.59 17.27
CA ILE A 205 9.07 -16.22 15.87
C ILE A 205 10.44 -16.68 15.33
N ASP A 206 11.41 -16.96 16.21
CA ASP A 206 12.73 -17.49 15.87
C ASP A 206 12.78 -19.02 15.77
N ASP A 207 11.64 -19.70 15.92
CA ASP A 207 11.56 -21.15 15.72
C ASP A 207 12.06 -21.52 14.32
N PRO A 208 13.08 -22.39 14.23
CA PRO A 208 13.70 -22.73 12.95
C PRO A 208 12.74 -23.40 11.95
N THR A 209 11.66 -24.02 12.42
CA THR A 209 10.66 -24.65 11.54
C THR A 209 9.98 -23.63 10.63
N LEU A 210 9.71 -22.42 11.13
CA LEU A 210 9.08 -21.36 10.35
C LEU A 210 9.96 -20.87 9.20
N VAL A 211 11.27 -20.74 9.45
CA VAL A 211 12.23 -20.28 8.43
C VAL A 211 12.49 -21.38 7.41
N ALA A 212 12.41 -22.65 7.84
CA ALA A 212 12.64 -23.81 6.98
C ALA A 212 11.53 -24.03 5.95
N GLU A 213 10.33 -23.48 6.17
CA GLU A 213 9.25 -23.58 5.19
C GLU A 213 9.66 -22.96 3.85
N GLU A 214 9.46 -23.71 2.77
CA GLU A 214 9.78 -23.26 1.43
C GLU A 214 8.93 -22.04 1.04
N ARG A 215 7.63 -22.12 1.31
CA ARG A 215 6.64 -21.06 1.02
C ARG A 215 5.84 -20.76 2.28
N LEU A 216 5.97 -19.54 2.79
CA LEU A 216 5.34 -19.10 4.04
C LEU A 216 4.51 -17.83 3.85
N ALA A 217 3.26 -17.86 4.29
CA ALA A 217 2.35 -16.73 4.35
C ALA A 217 2.26 -16.22 5.79
N ILE A 218 2.71 -15.01 6.04
CA ILE A 218 2.70 -14.34 7.34
C ILE A 218 1.39 -13.57 7.49
N VAL A 219 0.54 -13.95 8.43
CA VAL A 219 -0.79 -13.34 8.64
C VAL A 219 -0.71 -12.33 9.78
N MET A 220 -0.98 -11.06 9.45
CA MET A 220 -0.94 -9.92 10.38
C MET A 220 -2.36 -9.41 10.62
N GLY A 221 -2.76 -9.28 11.88
CA GLY A 221 -4.08 -8.80 12.28
C GLY A 221 -4.15 -7.31 12.58
N THR A 222 -5.31 -6.87 13.07
CA THR A 222 -5.58 -5.49 13.47
C THR A 222 -4.83 -5.10 14.73
N GLU A 223 -4.71 -3.79 14.98
CA GLU A 223 -4.32 -3.26 16.29
C GLU A 223 -5.49 -3.41 17.27
N GLY A 224 -5.19 -3.86 18.47
CA GLY A 224 -6.17 -4.09 19.54
C GLY A 224 -6.71 -5.52 19.54
N ASP A 225 -7.63 -5.85 18.65
CA ASP A 225 -8.27 -7.19 18.63
C ASP A 225 -7.40 -8.29 18.02
N GLY A 226 -6.34 -7.93 17.27
CA GLY A 226 -5.45 -8.87 16.61
C GLY A 226 -6.14 -9.65 15.47
N LEU A 227 -5.84 -10.93 15.34
CA LEU A 227 -6.46 -11.85 14.40
C LEU A 227 -7.71 -12.50 15.00
N ALA A 228 -8.72 -12.71 14.19
CA ALA A 228 -9.90 -13.45 14.61
C ALA A 228 -9.53 -14.87 15.06
N HIS A 229 -10.19 -15.41 16.10
CA HIS A 229 -9.96 -16.77 16.58
C HIS A 229 -10.11 -17.81 15.47
N SER A 230 -11.05 -17.60 14.55
CA SER A 230 -11.24 -18.49 13.40
C SER A 230 -10.07 -18.47 12.41
N THR A 231 -9.37 -17.36 12.28
CA THR A 231 -8.15 -17.22 11.46
C THR A 231 -6.99 -17.94 12.15
N ILE A 232 -6.80 -17.71 13.45
CA ILE A 232 -5.76 -18.37 14.26
C ILE A 232 -5.91 -19.88 14.23
N ALA A 233 -7.13 -20.39 14.47
CA ALA A 233 -7.42 -21.83 14.51
C ALA A 233 -7.21 -22.56 13.17
N LYS A 234 -7.20 -21.82 12.06
CA LYS A 234 -7.02 -22.37 10.70
C LYS A 234 -5.60 -22.22 10.17
N ALA A 235 -4.74 -21.48 10.86
CA ALA A 235 -3.34 -21.32 10.46
C ALA A 235 -2.56 -22.61 10.74
N ASP A 236 -1.56 -22.90 9.90
CA ASP A 236 -0.66 -24.05 10.12
C ASP A 236 0.22 -23.82 11.35
N TYR A 237 0.60 -22.58 11.63
CA TYR A 237 1.42 -22.15 12.77
C TYR A 237 0.81 -20.92 13.44
N VAL A 238 1.03 -20.80 14.74
CA VAL A 238 0.80 -19.57 15.48
C VAL A 238 2.12 -19.14 16.08
N ALA A 239 2.58 -17.92 15.79
CA ALA A 239 3.85 -17.42 16.27
C ALA A 239 3.72 -16.09 16.98
N ARG A 240 4.56 -15.90 18.01
CA ARG A 240 4.64 -14.63 18.73
C ARG A 240 6.06 -14.05 18.68
N ILE A 241 6.14 -12.72 18.73
CA ILE A 241 7.39 -12.02 18.99
C ILE A 241 7.57 -12.00 20.51
N PRO A 242 8.65 -12.61 21.07
CA PRO A 242 8.93 -12.51 22.50
C PRO A 242 9.11 -11.05 22.93
N MET A 243 8.41 -10.64 23.97
CA MET A 243 8.44 -9.28 24.50
C MET A 243 8.89 -9.24 25.95
N SER A 244 9.32 -8.08 26.40
CA SER A 244 9.80 -7.82 27.75
C SER A 244 8.91 -6.78 28.44
N HIS A 245 9.01 -6.69 29.77
CA HIS A 245 8.37 -5.66 30.58
C HIS A 245 6.85 -5.66 30.52
N ASP A 246 6.23 -6.84 30.43
CA ASP A 246 4.77 -7.02 30.37
C ASP A 246 4.10 -6.24 29.21
N VAL A 247 4.85 -6.02 28.13
CA VAL A 247 4.31 -5.48 26.89
C VAL A 247 3.70 -6.62 26.07
N ASP A 248 2.41 -6.54 25.76
CA ASP A 248 1.67 -7.61 25.09
C ASP A 248 1.76 -7.54 23.56
N SER A 249 1.95 -6.34 23.01
CA SER A 249 1.90 -6.15 21.56
C SER A 249 2.78 -5.00 21.06
N LEU A 250 3.13 -5.04 19.78
CA LEU A 250 3.73 -3.94 19.03
C LEU A 250 2.69 -3.36 18.07
N ASN A 251 2.88 -2.11 17.68
CA ASN A 251 2.19 -1.59 16.50
C ASN A 251 2.35 -2.58 15.33
N VAL A 252 1.28 -2.81 14.58
CA VAL A 252 1.25 -3.86 13.54
C VAL A 252 2.33 -3.67 12.46
N ALA A 253 2.69 -2.44 12.10
CA ALA A 253 3.75 -2.20 11.13
C ALA A 253 5.14 -2.50 11.69
N ALA A 254 5.36 -2.26 12.99
CA ALA A 254 6.60 -2.64 13.68
C ALA A 254 6.70 -4.16 13.80
N ALA A 255 5.62 -4.83 14.23
CA ALA A 255 5.55 -6.29 14.28
C ALA A 255 5.80 -6.92 12.90
N ALA A 256 5.22 -6.35 11.84
CA ALA A 256 5.43 -6.78 10.48
C ALA A 256 6.91 -6.68 10.07
N ALA A 257 7.58 -5.57 10.37
CA ALA A 257 9.00 -5.41 10.05
C ALA A 257 9.89 -6.46 10.75
N VAL A 258 9.62 -6.75 12.02
CA VAL A 258 10.31 -7.82 12.78
C VAL A 258 10.04 -9.19 12.15
N ALA A 259 8.77 -9.48 11.84
CA ALA A 259 8.38 -10.75 11.22
C ALA A 259 9.03 -10.93 9.85
N PHE A 260 9.03 -9.93 9.00
CA PHE A 260 9.63 -9.98 7.67
C PHE A 260 11.15 -10.21 7.75
N TRP A 261 11.82 -9.52 8.67
CA TRP A 261 13.25 -9.72 8.87
C TRP A 261 13.58 -11.13 9.35
N GLN A 262 12.85 -11.62 10.36
CA GLN A 262 13.12 -12.92 10.96
C GLN A 262 12.78 -14.08 10.02
N LEU A 263 11.63 -14.00 9.34
CA LEU A 263 11.08 -15.09 8.51
C LEU A 263 11.46 -14.98 7.02
N ARG A 264 12.35 -14.05 6.63
CA ARG A 264 12.78 -13.92 5.23
C ARG A 264 13.35 -15.21 4.67
N ALA A 265 13.15 -15.45 3.37
CA ALA A 265 13.81 -16.54 2.67
C ALA A 265 15.34 -16.32 2.72
N ARG A 266 16.07 -17.37 3.05
CA ARG A 266 17.52 -17.41 3.09
C ARG A 266 18.06 -18.22 1.92
#